data_d0f7410adb381c23b20cf78f1adb8457
#
_entry.id   d0f7410adb381c23b20cf78f1adb8457
#
_cell.length_a   1.000
_cell.length_b   1.000
_cell.length_c   1.000
_cell.angle_alpha   90.00
_cell.angle_beta   90.00
_cell.angle_gamma   90.00
#
_symmetry.space_group_name_H-M   'P 1'
#
loop_
_entity.id
_entity.type
_entity.pdbx_description
1 polymer ?
#
loop_
_entity_poly.entity_id
_entity_poly.type
_entity_poly.pdbx_seq_one_letter_code
_entity_poly.pdbx_strand_id
1 'polypeptide(L)'
;MAKGKMDEVLENFRKEIQGFISCDVVNISDGLSIGGGSIDPKFDASIAAAYYATVASAYVKTCHAIDKTMEPEDMLITTDQMLLLMRVIANNNYFFGLAVTPDSNLAMCRLIMKKYEEEIIKAI
;
A
#
# COMPACT_ATOMS: atom_id res chain seq x y z
N MET A 1 2.39 12.92 23.00
CA MET A 1 1.31 13.06 22.03
C MET A 1 0.73 11.69 21.67
N ALA A 2 -0.58 11.56 21.68
CA ALA A 2 -1.21 10.29 21.34
C ALA A 2 -1.04 9.98 19.86
N LYS A 3 -0.78 8.71 19.55
CA LYS A 3 -0.70 8.25 18.15
C LYS A 3 -2.10 8.25 17.55
N GLY A 4 -2.22 8.58 16.29
CA GLY A 4 -3.45 8.43 15.54
C GLY A 4 -3.81 6.96 15.35
N LYS A 5 -5.07 6.69 15.07
CA LYS A 5 -5.56 5.33 14.85
C LYS A 5 -4.84 4.65 13.69
N MET A 6 -4.62 5.39 12.60
CA MET A 6 -3.90 4.86 11.43
C MET A 6 -2.48 4.43 11.82
N ASP A 7 -1.77 5.23 12.59
CA ASP A 7 -0.41 4.91 13.01
C ASP A 7 -0.35 3.63 13.85
N GLU A 8 -1.33 3.44 14.75
CA GLU A 8 -1.42 2.21 15.55
C GLU A 8 -1.63 0.98 14.68
N VAL A 9 -2.56 1.05 13.74
CA VAL A 9 -2.88 -0.06 12.85
C VAL A 9 -1.65 -0.44 12.01
N LEU A 10 -0.99 0.55 11.42
CA LEU A 10 0.19 0.32 10.58
C LEU A 10 1.40 -0.16 11.38
N GLU A 11 1.55 0.27 12.62
CA GLU A 11 2.61 -0.24 13.49
C GLU A 11 2.41 -1.73 13.80
N ASN A 12 1.17 -2.15 14.07
CA ASN A 12 0.85 -3.55 14.28
C ASN A 12 1.04 -4.38 13.01
N PHE A 13 0.62 -3.83 11.87
CA PHE A 13 0.80 -4.47 10.58
C PHE A 13 2.27 -4.75 10.28
N ARG A 14 3.12 -3.73 10.42
CA ARG A 14 4.53 -3.86 10.06
C ARG A 14 5.25 -4.93 10.90
N LYS A 15 4.83 -5.15 12.13
CA LYS A 15 5.43 -6.17 13.01
C LYS A 15 5.20 -7.59 12.52
N GLU A 16 4.16 -7.82 11.73
CA GLU A 16 3.83 -9.13 11.17
C GLU A 16 4.52 -9.41 9.84
N ILE A 17 5.14 -8.40 9.22
CA ILE A 17 5.76 -8.54 7.90
C ILE A 17 7.25 -8.83 8.03
N GLN A 18 7.68 -10.00 7.57
CA GLN A 18 9.11 -10.31 7.42
C GLN A 18 9.64 -9.62 6.17
N GLY A 19 10.82 -9.02 6.27
CA GLY A 19 11.42 -8.31 5.15
C GLY A 19 10.82 -6.94 4.90
N PHE A 20 10.13 -6.37 5.86
CA PHE A 20 9.49 -5.06 5.74
C PHE A 20 10.50 -3.96 5.42
N ILE A 21 10.19 -3.15 4.41
CA ILE A 21 10.96 -1.95 4.07
C ILE A 21 10.13 -0.70 4.35
N SER A 22 8.91 -0.64 3.79
CA SER A 22 8.01 0.50 4.00
C SER A 22 6.56 0.10 3.77
N CYS A 23 5.65 0.90 4.32
CA CYS A 23 4.23 0.82 3.98
C CYS A 23 3.64 2.21 3.95
N ASP A 24 2.57 2.37 3.20
CA ASP A 24 1.87 3.64 3.03
C ASP A 24 0.39 3.41 2.81
N VAL A 25 -0.43 4.35 3.30
CA VAL A 25 -1.82 4.48 2.87
C VAL A 25 -1.91 5.84 2.19
N VAL A 26 -2.30 5.86 0.93
CA VAL A 26 -2.17 7.03 0.07
C VAL A 26 -3.48 7.34 -0.62
N ASN A 27 -3.87 8.61 -0.62
CA ASN A 27 -5.01 9.08 -1.39
C ASN A 27 -4.62 9.11 -2.87
N ILE A 28 -5.36 8.35 -3.70
CA ILE A 28 -5.01 8.19 -5.12
C ILE A 28 -5.17 9.51 -5.88
N SER A 29 -6.16 10.34 -5.54
CA SER A 29 -6.44 11.56 -6.30
C SER A 29 -5.39 12.65 -6.13
N ASP A 30 -4.81 12.79 -4.94
CA ASP A 30 -3.83 13.86 -4.65
C ASP A 30 -2.41 13.35 -4.38
N GLY A 31 -2.24 12.03 -4.25
CA GLY A 31 -0.93 11.43 -4.02
C GLY A 31 -0.37 11.63 -2.62
N LEU A 32 -1.20 12.07 -1.66
CA LEU A 32 -0.74 12.33 -0.30
C LEU A 32 -0.90 11.10 0.59
N SER A 33 0.17 10.77 1.30
CA SER A 33 0.17 9.71 2.30
C SER A 33 -0.56 10.19 3.56
N ILE A 34 -1.46 9.34 4.07
CA ILE A 34 -2.15 9.60 5.34
C ILE A 34 -1.61 8.75 6.47
N GLY A 35 -0.63 7.92 6.20
CA GLY A 35 0.05 7.10 7.21
C GLY A 35 1.07 6.19 6.59
N GLY A 36 2.01 5.73 7.40
CA GLY A 36 3.07 4.84 6.97
C GLY A 36 4.46 5.38 7.21
N GLY A 37 5.43 4.72 6.64
CA GLY A 37 6.83 5.12 6.75
C GLY A 37 7.76 4.02 6.29
N SER A 38 9.06 4.36 6.20
CA SER A 38 10.12 3.47 5.76
C SER A 38 11.14 3.26 6.88
N ILE A 39 11.70 2.05 6.94
CA ILE A 39 12.85 1.77 7.81
C ILE A 39 14.17 2.12 7.12
N ASP A 40 14.13 2.32 5.80
CA ASP A 40 15.32 2.69 5.03
C ASP A 40 15.38 4.21 4.89
N PRO A 41 16.40 4.89 5.48
CA PRO A 41 16.51 6.34 5.41
C PRO A 41 16.74 6.88 4.00
N LYS A 42 17.17 6.03 3.06
CA LYS A 42 17.36 6.39 1.66
C LYS A 42 16.08 6.33 0.84
N PHE A 43 15.05 5.66 1.37
CA PHE A 43 13.77 5.50 0.69
C PHE A 43 12.84 6.62 1.15
N ASP A 44 12.59 7.60 0.27
CA ASP A 44 11.63 8.67 0.56
C ASP A 44 10.22 8.19 0.23
N ALA A 45 9.49 7.76 1.26
CA ALA A 45 8.15 7.23 1.11
C ALA A 45 7.17 8.25 0.53
N SER A 46 7.34 9.54 0.83
CA SER A 46 6.42 10.57 0.33
C SER A 46 6.57 10.82 -1.17
N ILE A 47 7.80 10.76 -1.68
CA ILE A 47 8.06 10.86 -3.12
C ILE A 47 7.51 9.63 -3.83
N ALA A 48 7.80 8.45 -3.31
CA ALA A 48 7.31 7.20 -3.87
C ALA A 48 5.77 7.17 -3.90
N ALA A 49 5.12 7.63 -2.82
CA ALA A 49 3.66 7.68 -2.73
C ALA A 49 3.04 8.49 -3.87
N ALA A 50 3.60 9.65 -4.17
CA ALA A 50 3.09 10.52 -5.25
C ALA A 50 3.16 9.81 -6.61
N TYR A 51 4.28 9.15 -6.92
CA TYR A 51 4.42 8.42 -8.19
C TYR A 51 3.54 7.18 -8.24
N TYR A 52 3.44 6.43 -7.16
CA TYR A 52 2.59 5.23 -7.12
C TYR A 52 1.11 5.57 -7.17
N ALA A 53 0.69 6.76 -6.70
CA ALA A 53 -0.68 7.22 -6.86
C ALA A 53 -1.06 7.33 -8.34
N THR A 54 -0.12 7.80 -9.18
CA THR A 54 -0.32 7.83 -10.64
C THR A 54 -0.48 6.43 -11.22
N VAL A 55 0.34 5.48 -10.77
CA VAL A 55 0.25 4.08 -11.19
C VAL A 55 -1.09 3.47 -10.75
N ALA A 56 -1.49 3.70 -9.51
CA ALA A 56 -2.76 3.21 -8.97
C ALA A 56 -3.96 3.76 -9.75
N SER A 57 -3.93 5.05 -10.07
CA SER A 57 -4.98 5.69 -10.87
C SER A 57 -5.10 5.03 -12.25
N ALA A 58 -3.97 4.81 -12.91
CA ALA A 58 -3.94 4.16 -14.23
C ALA A 58 -4.45 2.71 -14.14
N TYR A 59 -4.11 2.00 -13.08
CA TYR A 59 -4.56 0.64 -12.84
C TYR A 59 -6.09 0.56 -12.70
N VAL A 60 -6.67 1.41 -11.86
CA VAL A 60 -8.13 1.48 -11.68
C VAL A 60 -8.81 1.79 -13.02
N LYS A 61 -8.33 2.79 -13.74
CA LYS A 61 -8.87 3.18 -15.04
C LYS A 61 -8.78 2.06 -16.07
N THR A 62 -7.68 1.33 -16.07
CA THR A 62 -7.47 0.20 -16.98
C THR A 62 -8.48 -0.91 -16.71
N CYS A 63 -8.69 -1.27 -15.44
CA CYS A 63 -9.69 -2.27 -15.08
C CYS A 63 -11.08 -1.89 -15.59
N HIS A 64 -11.51 -0.67 -15.33
CA HIS A 64 -12.83 -0.20 -15.73
C HIS A 64 -12.96 0.00 -17.24
N ALA A 65 -11.86 0.25 -17.95
CA ALA A 65 -11.87 0.32 -19.42
C ALA A 65 -12.03 -1.07 -20.05
N ILE A 66 -11.52 -2.11 -19.41
CA ILE A 66 -11.68 -3.50 -19.86
C ILE A 66 -13.13 -3.94 -19.63
N ASP A 67 -13.66 -3.70 -18.42
CA ASP A 67 -15.01 -4.05 -18.02
C ASP A 67 -15.42 -3.14 -16.87
N LYS A 68 -16.56 -2.47 -17.00
CA LYS A 68 -17.07 -1.53 -15.97
C LYS A 68 -17.27 -2.19 -14.61
N THR A 69 -17.48 -3.50 -14.57
CA THR A 69 -17.70 -4.25 -13.33
C THR A 69 -16.41 -4.84 -12.77
N MET A 70 -15.32 -4.73 -13.51
CA MET A 70 -14.02 -5.25 -13.07
C MET A 70 -13.42 -4.31 -12.02
N GLU A 71 -13.20 -4.84 -10.83
CA GLU A 71 -12.61 -4.07 -9.73
C GLU A 71 -11.15 -4.48 -9.50
N PRO A 72 -10.24 -3.50 -9.33
CA PRO A 72 -8.85 -3.82 -9.02
C PRO A 72 -8.72 -4.39 -7.62
N GLU A 73 -7.86 -5.38 -7.46
CA GLU A 73 -7.53 -5.94 -6.14
C GLU A 73 -6.15 -5.47 -5.70
N ASP A 74 -5.11 -6.03 -6.32
CA ASP A 74 -3.74 -5.58 -6.04
C ASP A 74 -2.87 -5.66 -7.28
N MET A 75 -1.73 -4.97 -7.21
CA MET A 75 -0.70 -4.97 -8.24
C MET A 75 0.64 -5.28 -7.59
N LEU A 76 1.41 -6.18 -8.20
CA LEU A 76 2.78 -6.47 -7.80
C LEU A 76 3.75 -5.80 -8.76
N ILE A 77 4.67 -5.01 -8.21
CA ILE A 77 5.76 -4.40 -8.98
C ILE A 77 7.06 -5.03 -8.47
N THR A 78 7.76 -5.73 -9.34
CA THR A 78 9.03 -6.36 -8.99
C THR A 78 10.19 -5.48 -9.46
N THR A 79 11.18 -5.31 -8.61
CA THR A 79 12.43 -4.64 -8.96
C THR A 79 13.60 -5.50 -8.51
N ASP A 80 14.81 -5.11 -8.86
CA ASP A 80 16.02 -5.82 -8.44
C ASP A 80 16.36 -5.59 -6.96
N GLN A 81 15.72 -4.60 -6.33
CA GLN A 81 16.03 -4.20 -4.95
C GLN A 81 14.90 -4.48 -3.97
N MET A 82 13.65 -4.53 -4.45
CA MET A 82 12.50 -4.75 -3.58
C MET A 82 11.28 -5.19 -4.37
N LEU A 83 10.33 -5.78 -3.66
CA LEU A 83 9.01 -6.10 -4.20
C LEU A 83 8.01 -5.09 -3.62
N LEU A 84 7.12 -4.60 -4.48
CA LEU A 84 6.12 -3.60 -4.11
C LEU A 84 4.74 -4.19 -4.37
N LEU A 85 3.93 -4.27 -3.30
CA LEU A 85 2.53 -4.65 -3.39
C LEU A 85 1.68 -3.41 -3.18
N MET A 86 0.72 -3.19 -4.07
CA MET A 86 -0.18 -2.06 -4.02
C MET A 86 -1.61 -2.57 -4.06
N ARG A 87 -2.33 -2.42 -2.97
CA ARG A 87 -3.70 -2.88 -2.84
C ARG A 87 -4.63 -1.68 -2.90
N VAL A 88 -5.60 -1.71 -3.83
CA VAL A 88 -6.58 -0.62 -3.95
C VAL A 88 -7.70 -0.87 -2.94
N ILE A 89 -8.03 0.14 -2.15
CA ILE A 89 -8.99 0.03 -1.04
C ILE A 89 -9.96 1.23 -1.03
N ALA A 90 -10.95 1.17 -0.16
CA ALA A 90 -11.88 2.28 0.12
C ALA A 90 -12.54 2.83 -1.14
N ASN A 91 -13.22 1.95 -1.90
CA ASN A 91 -13.92 2.31 -3.14
C ASN A 91 -13.00 2.97 -4.18
N ASN A 92 -11.78 2.46 -4.31
CA ASN A 92 -10.76 2.93 -5.25
C ASN A 92 -10.25 4.36 -4.98
N ASN A 93 -10.47 4.87 -3.76
CA ASN A 93 -10.01 6.21 -3.39
C ASN A 93 -8.62 6.21 -2.78
N TYR A 94 -8.18 5.07 -2.25
CA TYR A 94 -6.88 4.94 -1.59
C TYR A 94 -6.17 3.70 -2.06
N PHE A 95 -4.85 3.68 -1.92
CA PHE A 95 -4.10 2.42 -2.00
C PHE A 95 -3.33 2.17 -0.71
N PHE A 96 -3.17 0.89 -0.40
CA PHE A 96 -2.34 0.41 0.69
C PHE A 96 -1.11 -0.24 0.07
N GLY A 97 0.04 0.39 0.23
CA GLY A 97 1.30 -0.04 -0.35
C GLY A 97 2.22 -0.69 0.66
N LEU A 98 2.93 -1.72 0.23
CA LEU A 98 3.92 -2.43 1.02
C LEU A 98 5.16 -2.70 0.17
N ALA A 99 6.33 -2.31 0.66
CA ALA A 99 7.61 -2.65 0.06
C ALA A 99 8.32 -3.64 0.97
N VAL A 100 8.81 -4.73 0.40
CA VAL A 100 9.51 -5.79 1.12
C VAL A 100 10.76 -6.22 0.35
N THR A 101 11.67 -6.91 1.05
CA THR A 101 12.87 -7.46 0.44
C THR A 101 12.52 -8.49 -0.65
N PRO A 102 13.40 -8.68 -1.67
CA PRO A 102 13.09 -9.55 -2.81
C PRO A 102 12.82 -11.02 -2.47
N ASP A 103 13.32 -11.49 -1.35
CA ASP A 103 13.16 -12.88 -0.89
C ASP A 103 11.91 -13.10 -0.03
N SER A 104 11.07 -12.09 0.11
CA SER A 104 9.87 -12.15 0.95
C SER A 104 8.80 -13.08 0.38
N ASN A 105 8.01 -13.66 1.28
CA ASN A 105 6.89 -14.52 0.91
C ASN A 105 5.67 -13.68 0.53
N LEU A 106 5.41 -13.54 -0.77
CA LEU A 106 4.32 -12.70 -1.28
C LEU A 106 2.94 -13.19 -0.87
N ALA A 107 2.72 -14.49 -0.83
CA ALA A 107 1.43 -15.04 -0.41
C ALA A 107 1.11 -14.62 1.03
N MET A 108 2.11 -14.67 1.90
CA MET A 108 1.98 -14.25 3.29
C MET A 108 1.75 -12.75 3.40
N CYS A 109 2.49 -11.95 2.62
CA CYS A 109 2.30 -10.50 2.58
C CYS A 109 0.87 -10.14 2.18
N ARG A 110 0.34 -10.77 1.13
CA ARG A 110 -1.04 -10.53 0.68
C ARG A 110 -2.07 -10.91 1.74
N LEU A 111 -1.85 -12.03 2.41
CA LEU A 111 -2.75 -12.50 3.47
C LEU A 111 -2.80 -11.50 4.63
N ILE A 112 -1.64 -11.02 5.05
CA ILE A 112 -1.55 -10.06 6.15
C ILE A 112 -2.13 -8.69 5.75
N MET A 113 -1.90 -8.24 4.52
CA MET A 113 -2.51 -7.01 4.01
C MET A 113 -4.04 -7.10 4.03
N LYS A 114 -4.61 -8.22 3.61
CA LYS A 114 -6.06 -8.45 3.68
C LYS A 114 -6.58 -8.43 5.11
N LYS A 115 -5.83 -9.01 6.03
CA LYS A 115 -6.19 -9.06 7.45
C LYS A 115 -6.36 -7.65 8.04
N TYR A 116 -5.52 -6.70 7.64
CA TYR A 116 -5.54 -5.35 8.17
C TYR A 116 -6.39 -4.35 7.38
N GLU A 117 -6.87 -4.74 6.21
CA GLU A 117 -7.57 -3.82 5.29
C GLU A 117 -8.77 -3.11 5.95
N GLU A 118 -9.62 -3.83 6.66
CA GLU A 118 -10.80 -3.25 7.31
C GLU A 118 -10.42 -2.23 8.37
N GLU A 119 -9.42 -2.56 9.19
CA GLU A 119 -8.95 -1.64 10.23
C GLU A 119 -8.36 -0.37 9.62
N ILE A 120 -7.64 -0.51 8.51
CA ILE A 120 -7.08 0.63 7.78
C ILE A 120 -8.21 1.50 7.23
N ILE A 121 -9.21 0.90 6.59
CA ILE A 121 -10.36 1.63 6.04
C ILE A 121 -11.09 2.41 7.14
N LYS A 122 -11.29 1.80 8.30
CA LYS A 122 -11.94 2.46 9.44
C LYS A 122 -11.13 3.62 10.02
N ALA A 123 -9.82 3.64 9.78
CA ALA A 123 -8.92 4.67 10.29
C ALA A 123 -8.72 5.84 9.31
N ILE A 124 -9.27 5.75 8.10
CA ILE A 124 -9.20 6.83 7.11
C ILE A 124 -10.06 8.04 7.49
#